data_4742a42e49551f3a96466f2479a21fc0
#
_entry.id   4742a42e49551f3a96466f2479a21fc0
#
_cell.length_a   1.000
_cell.length_b   1.000
_cell.length_c   1.000
_cell.angle_alpha   90.00
_cell.angle_beta   90.00
_cell.angle_gamma   90.00
#
_symmetry.space_group_name_H-M   'P 1'
#
loop_
_entity.id
_entity.type
_entity.pdbx_description
1 polymer ?
#
loop_
_entity_poly.entity_id
_entity_poly.type
_entity_poly.pdbx_seq_one_letter_code
_entity_poly.pdbx_strand_id
1 'polypeptide(L)'
;MARELYRKTGIRAIPGLNQGEDYAVIPRLLYYAEHIVMIEDCLYNYVQYNNEAYTKSFKREHIDDLLWADSVLCDFFLSVSENHSYESTLYRAKLRTKTYMLKIAHTLADIQDISKVYLDIPQKYYKDLSIADRVILELVHLKCYRLILCFTKTGFWLKRMLKSS
;
A
#
# COMPACT_ATOMS: atom_id res chain seq x y z
N MET A 1 0.89 21.20 -2.56
CA MET A 1 1.81 20.84 -3.67
C MET A 1 1.69 21.89 -4.76
N ALA A 2 2.80 22.37 -5.32
CA ALA A 2 2.77 23.46 -6.28
C ALA A 2 2.14 23.02 -7.62
N ARG A 3 1.17 23.81 -8.14
CA ARG A 3 0.49 23.55 -9.41
C ARG A 3 1.48 23.45 -10.59
N GLU A 4 2.58 24.17 -10.50
CA GLU A 4 3.62 24.19 -11.51
C GLU A 4 4.34 22.84 -11.63
N LEU A 5 4.53 22.10 -10.53
CA LEU A 5 5.13 20.77 -10.53
C LEU A 5 4.32 19.80 -11.40
N TYR A 6 2.98 19.81 -11.28
CA TYR A 6 2.10 19.03 -12.15
C TYR A 6 2.21 19.44 -13.63
N ARG A 7 2.39 20.73 -13.91
CA ARG A 7 2.53 21.21 -15.29
C ARG A 7 3.85 20.81 -15.92
N LYS A 8 4.95 20.94 -15.18
CA LYS A 8 6.31 20.61 -15.66
C LYS A 8 6.47 19.10 -15.90
N THR A 9 5.98 18.29 -14.98
CA THR A 9 6.19 16.83 -15.04
C THR A 9 5.19 16.10 -15.92
N GLY A 10 4.03 16.69 -16.18
CA GLY A 10 2.93 15.99 -16.85
C GLY A 10 2.26 14.89 -16.02
N ILE A 11 2.74 14.62 -14.79
CA ILE A 11 2.18 13.59 -13.91
C ILE A 11 0.74 13.96 -13.54
N ARG A 12 -0.16 13.00 -13.68
CA ARG A 12 -1.59 13.16 -13.38
C ARG A 12 -2.11 11.94 -12.64
N ALA A 13 -3.28 12.10 -12.03
CA ALA A 13 -4.09 10.97 -11.57
C ALA A 13 -4.38 10.03 -12.75
N ILE A 14 -4.42 8.75 -12.47
CA ILE A 14 -4.61 7.71 -13.48
C ILE A 14 -6.11 7.44 -13.59
N PRO A 15 -6.74 7.68 -14.76
CA PRO A 15 -8.15 7.40 -14.94
C PRO A 15 -8.45 5.92 -14.68
N GLY A 16 -9.48 5.64 -13.88
CA GLY A 16 -9.88 4.28 -13.52
C GLY A 16 -9.15 3.66 -12.32
N LEU A 17 -8.09 4.28 -11.83
CA LEU A 17 -7.43 3.87 -10.59
C LEU A 17 -8.16 4.51 -9.40
N ASN A 18 -8.95 3.73 -8.66
CA ASN A 18 -9.79 4.22 -7.57
C ASN A 18 -9.20 3.96 -6.17
N GLN A 19 -8.27 2.99 -6.07
CA GLN A 19 -7.55 2.69 -4.84
C GLN A 19 -6.05 2.83 -5.06
N GLY A 20 -5.40 3.69 -4.26
CA GLY A 20 -3.95 3.94 -4.39
C GLY A 20 -3.59 4.99 -5.43
N GLU A 21 -4.55 5.83 -5.86
CA GLU A 21 -4.33 6.93 -6.80
C GLU A 21 -3.29 7.93 -6.28
N ASP A 22 -3.38 8.32 -5.02
CA ASP A 22 -2.40 9.19 -4.36
C ASP A 22 -1.03 8.52 -4.25
N TYR A 23 -1.02 7.24 -3.91
CA TYR A 23 0.19 6.44 -3.83
C TYR A 23 0.90 6.34 -5.19
N ALA A 24 0.15 6.21 -6.29
CA ALA A 24 0.72 6.20 -7.63
C ALA A 24 1.25 7.58 -8.07
N VAL A 25 0.69 8.69 -7.57
CA VAL A 25 1.01 10.05 -8.04
C VAL A 25 2.06 10.73 -7.17
N ILE A 26 1.87 10.73 -5.85
CA ILE A 26 2.67 11.57 -4.93
C ILE A 26 4.17 11.24 -4.97
N PRO A 27 4.63 9.98 -4.90
CA PRO A 27 6.06 9.68 -4.94
C PRO A 27 6.74 10.15 -6.23
N ARG A 28 6.06 10.04 -7.37
CA ARG A 28 6.56 10.50 -8.66
C ARG A 28 6.72 12.02 -8.72
N LEU A 29 5.79 12.77 -8.11
CA LEU A 29 5.88 14.23 -8.00
C LEU A 29 6.98 14.64 -7.03
N LEU A 30 7.14 13.93 -5.91
CA LEU A 30 8.20 14.20 -4.93
C LEU A 30 9.60 14.00 -5.52
N TYR A 31 9.76 13.06 -6.45
CA TYR A 31 11.01 12.86 -7.17
C TYR A 31 11.49 14.12 -7.91
N TYR A 32 10.58 14.90 -8.47
CA TYR A 32 10.88 16.15 -9.17
C TYR A 32 10.82 17.40 -8.29
N ALA A 33 10.50 17.26 -7.01
CA ALA A 33 10.42 18.40 -6.10
C ALA A 33 11.82 18.82 -5.65
N GLU A 34 12.19 20.09 -5.86
CA GLU A 34 13.44 20.68 -5.38
C GLU A 34 13.42 20.89 -3.86
N HIS A 35 12.23 21.23 -3.33
CA HIS A 35 12.05 21.47 -1.90
C HIS A 35 10.76 20.80 -1.41
N ILE A 36 10.86 20.15 -0.24
CA ILE A 36 9.74 19.57 0.48
C ILE A 36 9.63 20.26 1.83
N VAL A 37 8.50 20.88 2.10
CA VAL A 37 8.22 21.59 3.36
C VAL A 37 7.09 20.86 4.09
N MET A 38 7.31 20.55 5.36
CA MET A 38 6.28 20.04 6.24
C MET A 38 5.58 21.24 6.91
N ILE A 39 4.24 21.19 6.92
CA ILE A 39 3.39 22.15 7.61
C ILE A 39 2.73 21.47 8.81
N GLU A 40 2.66 22.15 9.94
CA GLU A 40 2.07 21.61 11.17
C GLU A 40 0.54 21.80 11.21
N ASP A 41 0.02 22.69 10.34
CA ASP A 41 -1.42 22.96 10.28
C ASP A 41 -2.21 21.79 9.71
N CYS A 42 -3.32 21.42 10.37
CA CYS A 42 -4.24 20.41 9.89
C CYS A 42 -5.17 21.01 8.82
N LEU A 43 -4.71 21.04 7.56
CA LEU A 43 -5.45 21.62 6.43
C LEU A 43 -6.51 20.68 5.82
N TYR A 44 -6.56 19.42 6.26
CA TYR A 44 -7.46 18.41 5.70
C TYR A 44 -8.16 17.63 6.81
N ASN A 45 -9.50 17.65 6.79
CA ASN A 45 -10.33 16.84 7.66
C ASN A 45 -10.76 15.55 6.96
N TYR A 46 -10.16 14.43 7.38
CA TYR A 46 -10.55 13.11 6.87
C TYR A 46 -11.83 12.62 7.56
N VAL A 47 -12.96 12.72 6.86
CA VAL A 47 -14.27 12.29 7.38
C VAL A 47 -14.38 10.77 7.37
N GLN A 48 -14.37 10.14 8.56
CA GLN A 48 -14.44 8.68 8.71
C GLN A 48 -15.86 8.13 8.92
N TYR A 49 -16.87 8.99 9.01
CA TYR A 49 -18.26 8.59 9.34
C TYR A 49 -19.03 8.03 8.14
N ASN A 50 -18.55 8.26 6.94
CA ASN A 50 -19.22 7.74 5.74
C ASN A 50 -19.08 6.22 5.66
N ASN A 51 -20.17 5.49 5.96
CA ASN A 51 -20.20 4.02 5.90
C ASN A 51 -20.18 3.50 4.45
N GLU A 52 -20.48 4.35 3.48
CA GLU A 52 -20.45 4.06 2.04
C GLU A 52 -19.09 4.40 1.40
N ALA A 53 -18.12 4.88 2.20
CA ALA A 53 -16.81 5.20 1.68
C ALA A 53 -16.19 3.98 0.99
N TYR A 54 -15.66 4.19 -0.22
CA TYR A 54 -15.04 3.16 -1.05
C TYR A 54 -14.02 2.30 -0.29
N THR A 55 -13.27 2.91 0.63
CA THR A 55 -12.25 2.25 1.45
C THR A 55 -12.79 1.38 2.59
N LYS A 56 -14.10 1.43 2.88
CA LYS A 56 -14.70 0.66 3.99
C LYS A 56 -15.19 -0.73 3.59
N SER A 57 -15.48 -0.96 2.33
CA SER A 57 -15.88 -2.26 1.81
C SER A 57 -14.73 -2.86 1.01
N PHE A 58 -14.22 -4.01 1.44
CA PHE A 58 -13.25 -4.75 0.63
C PHE A 58 -13.92 -5.24 -0.64
N LYS A 59 -13.32 -4.92 -1.79
CA LYS A 59 -13.69 -5.44 -3.09
C LYS A 59 -12.46 -6.05 -3.76
N ARG A 60 -12.65 -7.04 -4.61
CA ARG A 60 -11.55 -7.65 -5.38
C ARG A 60 -10.82 -6.62 -6.24
N GLU A 61 -11.56 -5.67 -6.82
CA GLU A 61 -11.06 -4.56 -7.61
C GLU A 61 -10.00 -3.73 -6.87
N HIS A 62 -10.08 -3.63 -5.53
CA HIS A 62 -9.08 -2.90 -4.73
C HIS A 62 -7.69 -3.56 -4.78
N ILE A 63 -7.63 -4.89 -4.91
CA ILE A 63 -6.36 -5.61 -5.08
C ILE A 63 -5.76 -5.25 -6.42
N ASP A 64 -6.56 -5.30 -7.48
CA ASP A 64 -6.11 -5.01 -8.84
C ASP A 64 -5.63 -3.55 -8.97
N ASP A 65 -6.35 -2.60 -8.37
CA ASP A 65 -5.97 -1.19 -8.29
C ASP A 65 -4.61 -1.01 -7.57
N LEU A 66 -4.41 -1.66 -6.42
CA LEU A 66 -3.15 -1.55 -5.67
C LEU A 66 -1.98 -2.16 -6.44
N LEU A 67 -2.18 -3.29 -7.13
CA LEU A 67 -1.16 -3.89 -7.99
C LEU A 67 -0.84 -3.00 -9.19
N TRP A 68 -1.85 -2.35 -9.76
CA TRP A 68 -1.66 -1.37 -10.83
C TRP A 68 -0.87 -0.15 -10.33
N ALA A 69 -1.22 0.41 -9.17
CA ALA A 69 -0.48 1.51 -8.56
C ALA A 69 1.01 1.15 -8.30
N ASP A 70 1.28 -0.06 -7.79
CA ASP A 70 2.64 -0.58 -7.61
C ASP A 70 3.39 -0.69 -8.94
N SER A 71 2.74 -1.17 -10.02
CA SER A 71 3.38 -1.28 -11.33
C SER A 71 3.78 0.09 -11.87
N VAL A 72 2.89 1.08 -11.78
CA VAL A 72 3.15 2.47 -12.19
C VAL A 72 4.36 3.07 -11.46
N LEU A 73 4.47 2.83 -10.15
CA LEU A 73 5.63 3.29 -9.38
C LEU A 73 6.91 2.57 -9.78
N CYS A 74 6.85 1.26 -9.97
CA CYS A 74 8.01 0.48 -10.39
C CYS A 74 8.52 0.94 -11.75
N ASP A 75 7.64 1.05 -12.73
CA ASP A 75 7.98 1.47 -14.09
C ASP A 75 8.62 2.86 -14.07
N PHE A 76 8.05 3.79 -13.29
CA PHE A 76 8.60 5.12 -13.14
C PHE A 76 10.00 5.11 -12.51
N PHE A 77 10.14 4.53 -11.32
CA PHE A 77 11.42 4.58 -10.60
C PHE A 77 12.51 3.75 -11.25
N LEU A 78 12.16 2.68 -11.96
CA LEU A 78 13.14 1.93 -12.77
C LEU A 78 13.57 2.72 -14.00
N SER A 79 12.67 3.51 -14.62
CA SER A 79 13.01 4.34 -15.79
C SER A 79 13.93 5.52 -15.46
N VAL A 80 13.84 6.07 -14.25
CA VAL A 80 14.67 7.22 -13.80
C VAL A 80 15.85 6.81 -12.93
N SER A 81 16.01 5.51 -12.65
CA SER A 81 17.05 4.99 -11.77
C SER A 81 18.32 4.69 -12.55
N GLU A 82 19.41 5.32 -12.15
CA GLU A 82 20.73 4.85 -12.49
C GLU A 82 21.16 3.76 -11.50
N ASN A 83 21.67 2.64 -12.00
CA ASN A 83 22.22 1.52 -11.21
C ASN A 83 21.24 0.87 -10.20
N HIS A 84 19.96 0.78 -10.52
CA HIS A 84 18.95 0.13 -9.68
C HIS A 84 18.85 0.66 -8.24
N SER A 85 19.17 1.95 -8.03
CA SER A 85 19.25 2.57 -6.69
C SER A 85 17.93 2.49 -5.90
N TYR A 86 16.77 2.42 -6.57
CA TYR A 86 15.45 2.33 -5.93
C TYR A 86 14.92 0.91 -5.70
N GLU A 87 15.62 -0.12 -6.21
CA GLU A 87 15.12 -1.51 -6.17
C GLU A 87 14.72 -1.95 -4.75
N SER A 88 15.59 -1.72 -3.78
CA SER A 88 15.32 -2.10 -2.38
C SER A 88 14.11 -1.38 -1.79
N THR A 89 13.90 -0.13 -2.17
CA THR A 89 12.75 0.68 -1.73
C THR A 89 11.47 0.20 -2.39
N LEU A 90 11.52 -0.15 -3.67
CA LEU A 90 10.38 -0.73 -4.39
C LEU A 90 9.98 -2.10 -3.82
N TYR A 91 10.95 -2.96 -3.47
CA TYR A 91 10.65 -4.23 -2.80
C TYR A 91 9.94 -4.03 -1.46
N ARG A 92 10.38 -3.07 -0.64
CA ARG A 92 9.69 -2.73 0.62
C ARG A 92 8.29 -2.18 0.38
N ALA A 93 8.11 -1.34 -0.63
CA ALA A 93 6.80 -0.81 -1.01
C ALA A 93 5.86 -1.95 -1.39
N LYS A 94 6.25 -2.84 -2.31
CA LYS A 94 5.49 -4.03 -2.71
C LYS A 94 5.13 -4.95 -1.54
N LEU A 95 6.06 -5.17 -0.61
CA LEU A 95 5.79 -5.98 0.58
C LEU A 95 4.77 -5.32 1.51
N ARG A 96 4.80 -3.99 1.66
CA ARG A 96 3.78 -3.23 2.41
C ARG A 96 2.43 -3.30 1.74
N THR A 97 2.36 -3.17 0.42
CA THR A 97 1.13 -3.36 -0.35
C THR A 97 0.58 -4.77 -0.15
N LYS A 98 1.43 -5.81 -0.26
CA LYS A 98 1.03 -7.21 -0.02
C LYS A 98 0.47 -7.41 1.39
N THR A 99 1.16 -6.91 2.41
CA THR A 99 0.68 -7.05 3.80
C THR A 99 -0.58 -6.24 4.06
N TYR A 100 -0.74 -5.07 3.43
CA TYR A 100 -1.97 -4.31 3.47
C TYR A 100 -3.14 -5.08 2.85
N MET A 101 -2.97 -5.64 1.65
CA MET A 101 -3.99 -6.47 1.01
C MET A 101 -4.39 -7.68 1.87
N LEU A 102 -3.40 -8.37 2.50
CA LEU A 102 -3.67 -9.49 3.41
C LEU A 102 -4.46 -9.07 4.65
N LYS A 103 -4.23 -7.85 5.16
CA LYS A 103 -4.96 -7.30 6.33
C LYS A 103 -6.40 -6.96 6.03
N ILE A 104 -6.71 -6.58 4.80
CA ILE A 104 -8.07 -6.22 4.39
C ILE A 104 -8.83 -7.39 3.75
N ALA A 105 -8.17 -8.51 3.48
CA ALA A 105 -8.80 -9.71 2.92
C ALA A 105 -9.87 -10.28 3.86
N HIS A 106 -10.99 -10.70 3.29
CA HIS A 106 -12.14 -11.22 4.05
C HIS A 106 -12.29 -12.73 3.97
N THR A 107 -11.76 -13.36 2.93
CA THR A 107 -11.90 -14.81 2.69
C THR A 107 -10.56 -15.52 2.59
N LEU A 108 -10.58 -16.84 2.78
CA LEU A 108 -9.39 -17.67 2.55
C LEU A 108 -8.94 -17.64 1.08
N ALA A 109 -9.88 -17.56 0.16
CA ALA A 109 -9.58 -17.47 -1.26
C ALA A 109 -8.79 -16.19 -1.59
N ASP A 110 -9.21 -15.04 -1.04
CA ASP A 110 -8.49 -13.78 -1.21
C ASP A 110 -7.06 -13.89 -0.68
N ILE A 111 -6.89 -14.44 0.53
CA ILE A 111 -5.56 -14.62 1.14
C ILE A 111 -4.68 -15.53 0.28
N GLN A 112 -5.24 -16.63 -0.25
CA GLN A 112 -4.50 -17.54 -1.13
C GLN A 112 -4.06 -16.87 -2.43
N ASP A 113 -4.91 -16.05 -3.02
CA ASP A 113 -4.57 -15.33 -4.24
C ASP A 113 -3.52 -14.23 -3.98
N ILE A 114 -3.70 -13.44 -2.92
CA ILE A 114 -2.72 -12.42 -2.52
C ILE A 114 -1.38 -13.07 -2.14
N SER A 115 -1.39 -14.27 -1.57
CA SER A 115 -0.16 -14.97 -1.19
C SER A 115 0.77 -15.23 -2.39
N LYS A 116 0.21 -15.37 -3.59
CA LYS A 116 0.95 -15.60 -4.85
C LYS A 116 1.59 -14.35 -5.43
N VAL A 117 1.21 -13.17 -4.93
CA VAL A 117 1.76 -11.89 -5.39
C VAL A 117 3.15 -11.68 -4.80
N TYR A 118 4.09 -11.17 -5.62
CA TYR A 118 5.45 -10.81 -5.19
C TYR A 118 6.21 -11.94 -4.47
N LEU A 119 6.19 -13.14 -5.05
CA LEU A 119 6.93 -14.31 -4.53
C LEU A 119 8.44 -14.21 -4.73
N ASP A 120 8.86 -13.42 -5.68
CA ASP A 120 10.25 -13.20 -6.09
C ASP A 120 11.03 -12.27 -5.15
N ILE A 121 10.35 -11.57 -4.22
CA ILE A 121 11.01 -10.63 -3.32
C ILE A 121 11.78 -11.38 -2.23
N PRO A 122 13.11 -11.14 -2.12
CA PRO A 122 13.93 -11.82 -1.12
C PRO A 122 13.52 -11.52 0.31
N GLN A 123 13.52 -12.54 1.18
CA GLN A 123 13.15 -12.43 2.60
C GLN A 123 14.03 -11.45 3.40
N LYS A 124 15.25 -11.15 2.93
CA LYS A 124 16.13 -10.15 3.57
C LYS A 124 15.46 -8.78 3.76
N TYR A 125 14.45 -8.43 2.94
CA TYR A 125 13.72 -7.16 3.05
C TYR A 125 12.61 -7.18 4.11
N TYR A 126 12.26 -8.34 4.66
CA TYR A 126 11.22 -8.45 5.70
C TYR A 126 11.63 -7.74 7.00
N LYS A 127 12.95 -7.68 7.30
CA LYS A 127 13.47 -7.00 8.51
C LYS A 127 13.09 -5.52 8.61
N ASP A 128 12.83 -4.88 7.47
CA ASP A 128 12.50 -3.45 7.39
C ASP A 128 11.01 -3.15 7.55
N LEU A 129 10.21 -4.20 7.75
CA LEU A 129 8.77 -4.10 7.98
C LEU A 129 8.44 -4.11 9.48
N SER A 130 7.21 -3.71 9.81
CA SER A 130 6.70 -3.85 11.17
C SER A 130 6.70 -5.33 11.62
N ILE A 131 6.76 -5.57 12.93
CA ILE A 131 6.69 -6.93 13.49
C ILE A 131 5.42 -7.65 13.02
N ALA A 132 4.27 -6.94 13.01
CA ALA A 132 3.01 -7.50 12.54
C ALA A 132 3.05 -7.91 11.06
N ASP A 133 3.66 -7.08 10.20
CA ASP A 133 3.82 -7.39 8.77
C ASP A 133 4.72 -8.59 8.56
N ARG A 134 5.82 -8.68 9.30
CA ARG A 134 6.72 -9.85 9.27
C ARG A 134 6.00 -11.13 9.64
N VAL A 135 5.24 -11.11 10.73
CA VAL A 135 4.46 -12.28 11.18
C VAL A 135 3.47 -12.71 10.08
N ILE A 136 2.77 -11.76 9.45
CA ILE A 136 1.84 -12.07 8.36
C ILE A 136 2.57 -12.74 7.19
N LEU A 137 3.73 -12.23 6.78
CA LEU A 137 4.50 -12.79 5.66
C LEU A 137 5.07 -14.18 5.99
N GLU A 138 5.51 -14.42 7.23
CA GLU A 138 5.93 -15.75 7.69
C GLU A 138 4.77 -16.75 7.67
N LEU A 139 3.57 -16.33 8.11
CA LEU A 139 2.37 -17.17 8.02
C LEU A 139 2.00 -17.48 6.56
N VAL A 140 2.23 -16.56 5.62
CA VAL A 140 2.09 -16.81 4.18
C VAL A 140 3.09 -17.88 3.73
N HIS A 141 4.34 -17.74 4.11
CA HIS A 141 5.41 -18.70 3.78
C HIS A 141 5.09 -20.12 4.29
N LEU A 142 4.58 -20.20 5.51
CA LEU A 142 4.13 -21.45 6.14
C LEU A 142 2.77 -21.95 5.62
N LYS A 143 2.14 -21.24 4.68
CA LYS A 143 0.79 -21.52 4.15
C LYS A 143 -0.30 -21.59 5.23
N CYS A 144 -0.09 -20.93 6.36
CA CYS A 144 -1.02 -20.88 7.49
C CYS A 144 -2.13 -19.83 7.29
N TYR A 145 -2.82 -19.88 6.17
CA TYR A 145 -3.80 -18.85 5.74
C TYR A 145 -4.96 -18.63 6.72
N ARG A 146 -5.41 -19.69 7.43
CA ARG A 146 -6.44 -19.56 8.46
C ARG A 146 -5.99 -18.70 9.64
N LEU A 147 -4.72 -18.80 10.03
CA LEU A 147 -4.16 -17.97 11.09
C LEU A 147 -4.06 -16.51 10.66
N ILE A 148 -3.74 -16.22 9.41
CA ILE A 148 -3.76 -14.85 8.88
C ILE A 148 -5.17 -14.27 9.02
N LEU A 149 -6.21 -15.01 8.60
CA LEU A 149 -7.58 -14.55 8.68
C LEU A 149 -8.04 -14.30 10.14
N CYS A 150 -7.65 -15.17 11.08
CA CYS A 150 -7.90 -14.97 12.51
C CYS A 150 -7.17 -13.74 13.04
N PHE A 151 -5.88 -13.60 12.74
CA PHE A 151 -5.04 -12.49 13.19
C PHE A 151 -5.57 -11.14 12.72
N THR A 152 -6.00 -11.04 11.46
CA THR A 152 -6.54 -9.80 10.88
C THR A 152 -7.90 -9.43 11.47
N LYS A 153 -8.78 -10.42 11.71
CA LYS A 153 -10.09 -10.21 12.34
C LYS A 153 -9.97 -9.80 13.82
N THR A 154 -9.08 -10.43 14.59
CA THR A 154 -8.88 -10.08 16.02
C THR A 154 -8.24 -8.71 16.18
N GLY A 155 -7.29 -8.32 15.34
CA GLY A 155 -6.69 -6.99 15.32
C GLY A 155 -7.72 -5.88 15.02
N PHE A 156 -8.70 -6.16 14.18
CA PHE A 156 -9.82 -5.25 13.90
C PHE A 156 -10.74 -5.10 15.14
N TRP A 157 -11.02 -6.20 15.84
CA TRP A 157 -11.84 -6.22 17.06
C TRP A 157 -11.19 -5.44 18.21
N LEU A 158 -9.90 -5.65 18.46
CA LEU A 158 -9.15 -4.92 19.51
C LEU A 158 -9.13 -3.41 19.25
N LYS A 159 -8.89 -2.97 18.01
CA LYS A 159 -8.93 -1.55 17.65
C LYS A 159 -10.32 -0.94 17.84
N ARG A 160 -11.38 -1.69 17.65
CA ARG A 160 -12.76 -1.23 17.85
C ARG A 160 -13.10 -1.09 19.33
N MET A 161 -12.64 -2.01 20.19
CA MET A 161 -12.83 -1.92 21.66
C MET A 161 -12.06 -0.73 22.26
N LEU A 162 -10.80 -0.49 21.81
CA LEU A 162 -9.99 0.61 22.30
C LEU A 162 -10.49 2.00 21.86
N LYS A 163 -11.32 2.09 20.82
CA LYS A 163 -11.94 3.35 20.37
C LYS A 163 -13.29 3.64 21.03
N SER A 164 -13.89 2.67 21.72
CA SER A 164 -15.18 2.80 22.42
C SER A 164 -15.02 3.07 23.92
N SER A 165 -13.79 3.15 24.40
CA SER A 165 -13.39 3.61 25.74
C SER A 165 -12.85 5.03 25.69
#